data_0b47c3bcdaca633479cee2f6f319b8f5
#
_entry.id   0b47c3bcdaca633479cee2f6f319b8f5
#
_cell.length_a   1.000
_cell.length_b   1.000
_cell.length_c   1.000
_cell.angle_alpha   90.00
_cell.angle_beta   90.00
_cell.angle_gamma   90.00
#
_symmetry.space_group_name_H-M   'P 1'
#
loop_
_entity.id
_entity.type
_entity.pdbx_description
1 polymer ?
#
loop_
_entity_poly.entity_id
_entity_poly.type
_entity_poly.pdbx_seq_one_letter_code
_entity_poly.pdbx_strand_id
1 'polypeptide(L)'
;ELSSKPQPDTRSRKLVVDFYKLLARHCRQHRDVAFYADALCITTTYLYKVCRKVLGFSPKEEIDQQIVFEIKNYLTNTDLPIKRIAEELHFEDASYMCRYFRRLTGVSLADYRNEQTRL
;
A
#
# COMPACT_ATOMS: atom_id res chain seq x y z
N GLU A 1 20.13 22.74 -18.26
CA GLU A 1 19.62 22.66 -17.89
C GLU A 1 19.23 22.73 -17.21
N LEU A 2 19.07 22.78 -17.29
CA LEU A 2 18.92 22.93 -16.37
C LEU A 2 17.83 22.80 -15.52
N SER A 3 17.52 21.84 -14.89
CA SER A 3 16.49 21.63 -13.93
C SER A 3 16.76 22.47 -12.70
N SER A 4 15.78 23.25 -12.29
CA SER A 4 15.93 24.06 -11.09
C SER A 4 15.78 23.23 -9.81
N LYS A 5 15.33 21.98 -9.92
CA LYS A 5 15.14 21.11 -8.76
C LYS A 5 16.30 20.12 -8.65
N PRO A 6 16.85 19.95 -7.45
CA PRO A 6 17.88 18.94 -7.27
C PRO A 6 17.29 17.54 -7.50
N GLN A 7 18.04 16.72 -8.20
CA GLN A 7 17.64 15.34 -8.42
C GLN A 7 17.94 14.53 -7.17
N PRO A 8 17.03 13.60 -6.80
CA PRO A 8 17.36 12.67 -5.74
C PRO A 8 18.60 11.86 -6.13
N ASP A 9 19.42 11.55 -5.16
CA ASP A 9 20.63 10.78 -5.47
C ASP A 9 20.27 9.32 -5.77
N THR A 10 21.23 8.61 -6.34
CA THR A 10 21.05 7.22 -6.73
C THR A 10 20.70 6.33 -5.53
N ARG A 11 21.29 6.63 -4.37
CA ARG A 11 21.04 5.86 -3.16
C ARG A 11 19.59 5.97 -2.71
N SER A 12 19.04 7.17 -2.73
CA SER A 12 17.64 7.39 -2.34
C SER A 12 16.70 6.70 -3.29
N ARG A 13 16.98 6.75 -4.59
CA ARG A 13 16.16 6.08 -5.59
C ARG A 13 16.20 4.57 -5.42
N LYS A 14 17.38 4.02 -5.16
CA LYS A 14 17.52 2.58 -4.93
C LYS A 14 16.75 2.17 -3.69
N LEU A 15 16.80 2.97 -2.65
CA LEU A 15 16.07 2.67 -1.42
C LEU A 15 14.57 2.58 -1.68
N VAL A 16 14.03 3.49 -2.48
CA VAL A 16 12.61 3.47 -2.83
C VAL A 16 12.26 2.25 -3.67
N VAL A 17 13.12 1.87 -4.61
CA VAL A 17 12.91 0.66 -5.39
C VAL A 17 12.88 -0.57 -4.49
N ASP A 18 13.82 -0.65 -3.56
CA ASP A 18 13.87 -1.76 -2.61
C ASP A 18 12.64 -1.78 -1.70
N PHE A 19 12.17 -0.61 -1.28
CA PHE A 19 10.95 -0.49 -0.50
C PHE A 19 9.75 -1.04 -1.27
N TYR A 20 9.61 -0.68 -2.54
CA TYR A 20 8.51 -1.19 -3.36
C TYR A 20 8.58 -2.70 -3.54
N LYS A 21 9.78 -3.25 -3.70
CA LYS A 21 9.95 -4.69 -3.80
C LYS A 21 9.50 -5.40 -2.53
N LEU A 22 9.88 -4.85 -1.38
CA LEU A 22 9.46 -5.40 -0.09
C LEU A 22 7.95 -5.29 0.10
N LEU A 23 7.40 -4.15 -0.30
CA LEU A 23 5.97 -3.91 -0.19
C LEU A 23 5.18 -4.92 -1.02
N ALA A 24 5.61 -5.19 -2.25
CA ALA A 24 4.95 -6.16 -3.10
C ALA A 24 4.96 -7.56 -2.48
N ARG A 25 6.01 -7.91 -1.76
CA ARG A 25 6.16 -9.23 -1.16
C ARG A 25 5.45 -9.39 0.16
N HIS A 26 5.36 -8.32 0.95
CA HIS A 26 4.95 -8.41 2.36
C HIS A 26 3.68 -7.65 2.72
N CYS A 27 3.10 -6.89 1.80
CA CYS A 27 1.98 -6.00 2.16
C CYS A 27 0.78 -6.74 2.72
N ARG A 28 0.56 -7.99 2.31
CA ARG A 28 -0.57 -8.77 2.82
C ARG A 28 -0.46 -9.10 4.31
N GLN A 29 0.76 -9.15 4.82
CA GLN A 29 1.03 -9.55 6.19
C GLN A 29 1.51 -8.39 7.06
N HIS A 30 2.12 -7.37 6.46
CA HIS A 30 2.76 -6.29 7.20
C HIS A 30 2.35 -4.93 6.66
N ARG A 31 1.63 -4.17 7.45
CA ARG A 31 1.15 -2.85 7.05
C ARG A 31 1.78 -1.71 7.84
N ASP A 32 2.69 -2.01 8.76
CA ASP A 32 3.34 -0.98 9.57
C ASP A 32 4.67 -0.54 8.94
N VAL A 33 4.94 0.73 9.03
CA VAL A 33 6.15 1.32 8.43
C VAL A 33 7.41 0.74 9.05
N ALA A 34 7.36 0.43 10.36
CA ALA A 34 8.53 -0.09 11.07
C ALA A 34 9.07 -1.38 10.46
N PHE A 35 8.18 -2.26 10.02
CA PHE A 35 8.61 -3.51 9.39
C PHE A 35 9.50 -3.22 8.18
N TYR A 36 9.09 -2.29 7.35
CA TYR A 36 9.82 -1.98 6.11
C TYR A 36 11.11 -1.24 6.39
N ALA A 37 11.10 -0.33 7.35
CA ALA A 37 12.31 0.37 7.74
C ALA A 37 13.35 -0.60 8.28
N ASP A 38 12.91 -1.53 9.14
CA ASP A 38 13.80 -2.56 9.69
C ASP A 38 14.39 -3.43 8.58
N ALA A 39 13.55 -3.86 7.63
CA ALA A 39 14.01 -4.69 6.53
C ALA A 39 15.03 -3.97 5.65
N LEU A 40 14.92 -2.65 5.58
CA LEU A 40 15.84 -1.82 4.82
C LEU A 40 17.05 -1.35 5.65
N CYS A 41 17.09 -1.73 6.92
CA CYS A 41 18.16 -1.36 7.85
C CYS A 41 18.30 0.15 8.03
N ILE A 42 17.14 0.84 8.08
CA ILE A 42 17.09 2.29 8.29
C ILE A 42 16.03 2.60 9.33
N THR A 43 16.02 3.85 9.79
CA THR A 43 14.98 4.30 10.73
C THR A 43 13.70 4.64 9.97
N THR A 44 12.56 4.62 10.68
CA THR A 44 11.29 5.05 10.09
C THR A 44 11.36 6.51 9.66
N THR A 45 12.00 7.34 10.46
CA THR A 45 12.17 8.76 10.15
C THR A 45 12.89 8.95 8.82
N TYR A 46 13.96 8.19 8.60
CA TYR A 46 14.71 8.29 7.36
C TYR A 46 13.88 7.79 6.17
N LEU A 47 13.13 6.70 6.37
CA LEU A 47 12.27 6.20 5.31
C LEU A 47 11.22 7.23 4.90
N TYR A 48 10.61 7.91 5.88
CA TYR A 48 9.67 8.99 5.60
C TYR A 48 10.32 10.10 4.78
N LYS A 49 11.51 10.50 5.19
CA LYS A 49 12.24 11.57 4.50
C LYS A 49 12.52 11.21 3.05
N VAL A 50 13.02 9.99 2.81
CA VAL A 50 13.36 9.55 1.46
C VAL A 50 12.11 9.39 0.59
N CYS A 51 11.06 8.79 1.11
CA CYS A 51 9.83 8.61 0.34
C CYS A 51 9.21 9.93 -0.06
N ARG A 52 9.14 10.89 0.86
CA ARG A 52 8.57 12.19 0.52
C ARG A 52 9.43 12.92 -0.50
N LYS A 53 10.74 12.78 -0.41
CA LYS A 53 11.65 13.44 -1.34
C LYS A 53 11.57 12.85 -2.74
N VAL A 54 11.55 11.53 -2.85
CA VAL A 54 11.58 10.84 -4.14
C VAL A 54 10.18 10.69 -4.74
N LEU A 55 9.19 10.33 -3.92
CA LEU A 55 7.85 10.00 -4.38
C LEU A 55 6.82 11.11 -4.17
N GLY A 56 7.07 11.99 -3.22
CA GLY A 56 6.08 12.99 -2.82
C GLY A 56 5.03 12.45 -1.86
N PHE A 57 5.16 11.20 -1.43
CA PHE A 57 4.21 10.54 -0.54
C PHE A 57 4.95 9.91 0.63
N SER A 58 4.23 9.68 1.73
CA SER A 58 4.81 8.98 2.87
C SER A 58 4.82 7.48 2.64
N PRO A 59 5.67 6.72 3.34
CA PRO A 59 5.61 5.26 3.27
C PRO A 59 4.26 4.71 3.69
N LYS A 60 3.60 5.32 4.66
CA LYS A 60 2.27 4.88 5.10
C LYS A 60 1.25 5.00 3.97
N GLU A 61 1.30 6.10 3.24
CA GLU A 61 0.42 6.30 2.09
C GLU A 61 0.68 5.25 1.01
N GLU A 62 1.95 4.91 0.77
CA GLU A 62 2.28 3.89 -0.22
C GLU A 62 1.80 2.51 0.21
N ILE A 63 1.94 2.19 1.50
CA ILE A 63 1.43 0.93 2.03
C ILE A 63 -0.08 0.85 1.85
N ASP A 64 -0.79 1.91 2.21
CA ASP A 64 -2.25 1.96 2.08
C ASP A 64 -2.69 1.78 0.62
N GLN A 65 -1.99 2.41 -0.32
CA GLN A 65 -2.30 2.27 -1.73
C GLN A 65 -2.12 0.83 -2.20
N GLN A 66 -1.07 0.18 -1.74
CA GLN A 66 -0.82 -1.22 -2.12
C GLN A 66 -1.88 -2.15 -1.55
N ILE A 67 -2.29 -1.93 -0.31
CA ILE A 67 -3.33 -2.74 0.30
C ILE A 67 -4.67 -2.56 -0.41
N VAL A 68 -5.01 -1.32 -0.74
CA VAL A 68 -6.24 -1.05 -1.50
C VAL A 68 -6.20 -1.77 -2.85
N PHE A 69 -5.05 -1.74 -3.51
CA PHE A 69 -4.87 -2.45 -4.77
C PHE A 69 -5.13 -3.95 -4.60
N GLU A 70 -4.58 -4.55 -3.53
CA GLU A 70 -4.79 -5.97 -3.26
C GLU A 70 -6.26 -6.29 -3.00
N ILE A 71 -6.94 -5.45 -2.23
CA ILE A 71 -8.36 -5.64 -1.96
C ILE A 71 -9.16 -5.58 -3.27
N LYS A 72 -8.88 -4.59 -4.10
CA LYS A 72 -9.55 -4.43 -5.39
C LYS A 72 -9.34 -5.66 -6.29
N ASN A 73 -8.12 -6.20 -6.28
CA ASN A 73 -7.81 -7.41 -7.03
C ASN A 73 -8.70 -8.58 -6.60
N TYR A 74 -8.82 -8.80 -5.30
CA TYR A 74 -9.68 -9.87 -4.80
C TYR A 74 -11.14 -9.64 -5.16
N LEU A 75 -11.59 -8.40 -5.06
CA LEU A 75 -13.00 -8.08 -5.37
C LEU A 75 -13.32 -8.28 -6.85
N THR A 76 -12.37 -7.97 -7.71
CA THR A 76 -12.57 -8.03 -9.17
C THR A 76 -12.33 -9.43 -9.73
N ASN A 77 -11.30 -10.10 -9.25
CA ASN A 77 -10.81 -11.33 -9.89
C ASN A 77 -11.20 -12.61 -9.17
N THR A 78 -11.92 -12.54 -8.06
CA THR A 78 -12.38 -13.71 -7.34
C THR A 78 -13.82 -13.54 -6.90
N ASP A 79 -14.45 -14.66 -6.55
CA ASP A 79 -15.79 -14.66 -5.95
C ASP A 79 -15.72 -14.87 -4.45
N LEU A 80 -14.55 -14.72 -3.86
CA LEU A 80 -14.39 -14.94 -2.42
C LEU A 80 -15.28 -13.99 -1.61
N PRO A 81 -15.91 -14.51 -0.56
CA PRO A 81 -16.69 -13.61 0.31
C PRO A 81 -15.77 -12.64 1.04
N ILE A 82 -16.34 -11.51 1.42
CA ILE A 82 -15.59 -10.44 2.08
C ILE A 82 -14.80 -10.97 3.30
N LYS A 83 -15.43 -11.82 4.09
CA LYS A 83 -14.78 -12.42 5.26
C LYS A 83 -13.50 -13.15 4.87
N ARG A 84 -13.56 -13.91 3.78
CA ARG A 84 -12.41 -14.68 3.32
C ARG A 84 -11.30 -13.77 2.83
N ILE A 85 -11.65 -12.69 2.14
CA ILE A 85 -10.65 -11.71 1.68
C ILE A 85 -9.94 -11.11 2.88
N ALA A 86 -10.69 -10.76 3.93
CA ALA A 86 -10.10 -10.20 5.13
C ALA A 86 -9.09 -11.17 5.75
N GLU A 87 -9.40 -12.46 5.75
CA GLU A 87 -8.49 -13.47 6.26
C GLU A 87 -7.23 -13.56 5.41
N GLU A 88 -7.40 -13.56 4.08
CA GLU A 88 -6.28 -13.65 3.16
C GLU A 88 -5.32 -12.48 3.30
N LEU A 89 -5.84 -11.30 3.61
CA LEU A 89 -5.04 -10.09 3.74
C LEU A 89 -4.67 -9.78 5.19
N HIS A 90 -4.93 -10.72 6.09
CA HIS A 90 -4.55 -10.62 7.50
C HIS A 90 -5.13 -9.39 8.19
N PHE A 91 -6.37 -9.05 7.86
CA PHE A 91 -7.11 -8.05 8.63
C PHE A 91 -7.67 -8.71 9.89
N GLU A 92 -7.80 -7.92 10.93
CA GLU A 92 -8.32 -8.40 12.21
C GLU A 92 -9.71 -9.03 12.03
N ASP A 93 -10.57 -8.34 11.27
CA ASP A 93 -11.87 -8.87 10.89
C ASP A 93 -12.39 -8.16 9.66
N ALA A 94 -13.48 -8.67 9.09
CA ALA A 94 -14.06 -8.11 7.87
C ALA A 94 -14.57 -6.67 8.07
N SER A 95 -15.10 -6.39 9.26
CA SER A 95 -15.62 -5.05 9.56
C SER A 95 -14.52 -4.01 9.51
N TYR A 96 -13.36 -4.33 10.05
CA TYR A 96 -12.23 -3.42 10.00
C TYR A 96 -11.78 -3.17 8.57
N MET A 97 -11.68 -4.24 7.76
CA MET A 97 -11.31 -4.10 6.36
C MET A 97 -12.32 -3.23 5.60
N CYS A 98 -13.62 -3.39 5.88
CA CYS A 98 -14.66 -2.57 5.24
C CYS A 98 -14.45 -1.09 5.54
N ARG A 99 -14.21 -0.76 6.81
CA ARG A 99 -13.98 0.63 7.21
C ARG A 99 -12.70 1.18 6.61
N TYR A 100 -11.66 0.37 6.58
CA TYR A 100 -10.36 0.74 6.01
C TYR A 100 -10.51 1.10 4.53
N PHE A 101 -11.14 0.21 3.77
CA PHE A 101 -11.32 0.42 2.34
C PHE A 101 -12.17 1.66 2.04
N ARG A 102 -13.29 1.79 2.77
CA ARG A 102 -14.19 2.94 2.55
C ARG A 102 -13.52 4.25 2.92
N ARG A 103 -12.73 4.25 3.98
CA ARG A 103 -11.99 5.46 4.39
C ARG A 103 -11.03 5.92 3.29
N LEU A 104 -10.35 4.97 2.67
CA LEU A 104 -9.32 5.29 1.68
C LEU A 104 -9.86 5.51 0.28
N THR A 105 -10.97 4.89 -0.08
CA THR A 105 -11.50 4.97 -1.45
C THR A 105 -12.80 5.75 -1.56
N GLY A 106 -13.53 5.92 -0.47
CA GLY A 106 -14.84 6.55 -0.49
C GLY A 106 -15.96 5.64 -0.94
N VAL A 107 -15.67 4.39 -1.27
CA VAL A 107 -16.65 3.44 -1.81
C VAL A 107 -16.68 2.20 -0.92
N SER A 108 -17.85 1.59 -0.74
CA SER A 108 -17.94 0.37 0.02
C SER A 108 -17.43 -0.80 -0.81
N LEU A 109 -17.03 -1.86 -0.10
CA LEU A 109 -16.56 -3.09 -0.78
C LEU A 109 -17.64 -3.67 -1.68
N ALA A 110 -18.88 -3.70 -1.19
CA ALA A 110 -19.99 -4.27 -1.96
C ALA A 110 -20.25 -3.45 -3.22
N ASP A 111 -20.26 -2.13 -3.10
CA ASP A 111 -20.47 -1.26 -4.24
C ASP A 111 -19.36 -1.41 -5.27
N TYR A 112 -18.14 -1.49 -4.82
CA TYR A 112 -17.01 -1.66 -5.73
C TYR A 112 -17.13 -2.98 -6.51
N ARG A 113 -17.43 -4.08 -5.79
CA ARG A 113 -17.57 -5.40 -6.43
C ARG A 113 -18.72 -5.41 -7.43
N ASN A 114 -19.86 -4.84 -7.05
CA ASN A 114 -21.03 -4.79 -7.91
C ASN A 114 -20.77 -3.99 -9.17
N GLU A 115 -20.05 -2.90 -9.05
CA GLU A 115 -19.71 -2.07 -10.20
C GLU A 115 -18.84 -2.81 -11.18
N GLN A 116 -17.88 -3.59 -10.67
CA GLN A 116 -16.99 -4.38 -11.54
C GLN A 116 -17.73 -5.50 -12.24
N THR A 117 -18.75 -6.08 -11.63
CA THR A 117 -19.49 -7.19 -12.23
C THR A 117 -20.54 -6.73 -13.24
N ARG A 118 -20.85 -5.45 -13.31
CA ARG A 118 -21.79 -4.92 -14.28
C ARG A 118 -21.23 -4.88 -15.68
N LEU A 119 -19.95 -4.93 -15.81
CA LEU A 119 -19.31 -4.91 -17.11
C LEU A 119 -19.32 -6.30 -17.72
#